data_6fbfd6221d4517f59ef3bb55a0a05b76
#
_entry.id   6fbfd6221d4517f59ef3bb55a0a05b76
#
_cell.length_a   1.000
_cell.length_b   1.000
_cell.length_c   1.000
_cell.angle_alpha   90.00
_cell.angle_beta   90.00
_cell.angle_gamma   90.00
#
_symmetry.space_group_name_H-M   'P 1'
#
loop_
_entity.id
_entity.type
_entity.pdbx_description
1 polymer ?
#
loop_
_entity_poly.entity_id
_entity_poly.type
_entity_poly.pdbx_seq_one_letter_code
_entity_poly.pdbx_strand_id
1 'polypeptide(L)'
;IKVKDMYPYFHLYDKNPFILFFSIYTLIPEEKLTATYSWKIMYELYKDIEQPCMKLILEHRSDYAEKYTSDSIDNKIMGLYINALMNKVQLLDSNGYLSIQQKLRASKLDLAEKIIAFADLNKMKMKGDWEGYFHNVDSFVVKFASRDYRRLNDVAYNIFEKAYDKDLLRRAEEWSKTAVYLMDSYKNNYTLACLYYRNEKYDEARTVLYHAIDLATKQGMEPKQALQLISRLPAPSKK
;
A
#
# COMPACT_ATOMS: atom_id res chain seq x y z
N ILE A 1 10.87 3.98 30.73
CA ILE A 1 9.95 2.91 31.19
C ILE A 1 10.51 1.61 30.67
N LYS A 2 10.88 0.64 31.53
CA LYS A 2 11.29 -0.68 31.07
C LYS A 2 10.02 -1.43 30.62
N VAL A 3 10.12 -2.28 29.59
CA VAL A 3 8.99 -3.11 29.11
C VAL A 3 8.29 -3.85 30.28
N LYS A 4 9.04 -4.19 31.35
CA LYS A 4 8.51 -4.77 32.57
C LYS A 4 7.45 -3.89 33.27
N ASP A 5 7.57 -2.57 33.20
CA ASP A 5 6.66 -1.63 33.86
C ASP A 5 5.32 -1.51 33.13
N MET A 6 5.24 -2.09 31.93
CA MET A 6 4.02 -2.15 31.11
C MET A 6 3.21 -3.45 31.32
N TYR A 7 3.80 -4.47 31.96
CA TYR A 7 3.14 -5.75 32.22
C TYR A 7 1.80 -5.64 32.96
N PRO A 8 1.63 -4.72 33.93
CA PRO A 8 0.35 -4.55 34.63
C PRO A 8 -0.81 -4.14 33.70
N TYR A 9 -0.52 -3.58 32.54
CA TYR A 9 -1.53 -3.06 31.60
C TYR A 9 -1.85 -4.02 30.47
N PHE A 10 -1.06 -5.11 30.29
CA PHE A 10 -1.31 -6.09 29.22
C PHE A 10 -2.63 -6.84 29.37
N HIS A 11 -3.14 -7.02 30.59
CA HIS A 11 -4.48 -7.61 30.82
C HIS A 11 -5.62 -6.73 30.29
N LEU A 12 -5.40 -5.43 30.11
CA LEU A 12 -6.35 -4.49 29.53
C LEU A 12 -6.38 -4.60 27.99
N TYR A 13 -5.31 -5.14 27.40
CA TYR A 13 -5.19 -5.34 25.94
C TYR A 13 -6.23 -6.33 25.43
N ASP A 14 -6.46 -7.43 26.14
CA ASP A 14 -7.46 -8.44 25.76
C ASP A 14 -8.90 -7.93 25.85
N LYS A 15 -9.14 -6.86 26.63
CA LYS A 15 -10.47 -6.28 26.82
C LYS A 15 -10.73 -5.06 25.94
N ASN A 16 -9.73 -4.21 25.76
CA ASN A 16 -9.84 -3.02 24.91
C ASN A 16 -8.46 -2.42 24.60
N PRO A 17 -7.90 -2.66 23.41
CA PRO A 17 -6.61 -2.11 23.01
C PRO A 17 -6.54 -0.58 23.03
N PHE A 18 -7.70 0.10 22.97
CA PHE A 18 -7.82 1.55 23.08
C PHE A 18 -7.47 2.08 24.48
N ILE A 19 -7.94 1.40 25.53
CA ILE A 19 -7.68 1.81 26.91
C ILE A 19 -6.18 1.67 27.19
N LEU A 20 -5.58 0.59 26.75
CA LEU A 20 -4.13 0.39 26.91
C LEU A 20 -3.34 1.48 26.19
N PHE A 21 -3.72 1.82 24.95
CA PHE A 21 -3.02 2.84 24.17
C PHE A 21 -3.15 4.23 24.80
N PHE A 22 -4.36 4.62 25.22
CA PHE A 22 -4.58 5.92 25.86
C PHE A 22 -3.81 6.02 27.19
N SER A 23 -3.79 4.95 27.96
CA SER A 23 -3.02 4.88 29.21
C SER A 23 -1.51 4.94 28.95
N ILE A 24 -1.00 4.26 27.91
CA ILE A 24 0.40 4.31 27.52
C ILE A 24 0.77 5.71 27.01
N TYR A 25 -0.07 6.30 26.14
CA TYR A 25 0.16 7.63 25.58
C TYR A 25 0.27 8.71 26.68
N THR A 26 -0.61 8.69 27.66
CA THR A 26 -0.59 9.64 28.78
C THR A 26 0.57 9.42 29.76
N LEU A 27 1.19 8.24 29.75
CA LEU A 27 2.30 7.87 30.64
C LEU A 27 3.68 7.98 29.96
N ILE A 28 3.74 8.10 28.63
CA ILE A 28 5.00 8.26 27.91
C ILE A 28 5.39 9.75 27.91
N PRO A 29 6.55 10.12 28.49
CA PRO A 29 7.08 11.47 28.34
C PRO A 29 7.23 11.85 26.87
N GLU A 30 6.97 13.11 26.53
CA GLU A 30 6.97 13.61 25.15
C GLU A 30 8.29 13.30 24.42
N GLU A 31 9.43 13.45 25.11
CA GLU A 31 10.76 13.14 24.56
C GLU A 31 10.97 11.65 24.22
N LYS A 32 10.10 10.76 24.69
CA LYS A 32 10.13 9.31 24.42
C LYS A 32 9.09 8.85 23.42
N LEU A 33 8.23 9.74 22.94
CA LEU A 33 7.17 9.39 22.00
C LEU A 33 7.74 8.89 20.66
N THR A 34 8.89 9.41 20.24
CA THR A 34 9.61 8.97 19.03
C THR A 34 10.53 7.78 19.25
N ALA A 35 10.57 7.19 20.46
CA ALA A 35 11.37 6.00 20.72
C ALA A 35 10.85 4.77 19.95
N THR A 36 11.77 3.84 19.63
CA THR A 36 11.49 2.65 18.79
C THR A 36 10.28 1.84 19.27
N TYR A 37 10.14 1.64 20.57
CA TYR A 37 9.02 0.89 21.12
C TYR A 37 7.69 1.63 20.97
N SER A 38 7.68 2.97 21.09
CA SER A 38 6.48 3.79 20.92
C SER A 38 5.98 3.72 19.48
N TRP A 39 6.87 3.84 18.50
CA TRP A 39 6.53 3.68 17.08
C TRP A 39 5.97 2.30 16.80
N LYS A 40 6.61 1.23 17.28
CA LYS A 40 6.14 -0.14 17.05
C LYS A 40 4.73 -0.35 17.61
N ILE A 41 4.46 0.14 18.82
CA ILE A 41 3.13 0.08 19.42
C ILE A 41 2.12 0.87 18.58
N MET A 42 2.45 2.11 18.22
CA MET A 42 1.57 2.93 17.40
C MET A 42 1.33 2.29 16.01
N TYR A 43 2.35 1.72 15.40
CA TYR A 43 2.24 1.07 14.09
C TYR A 43 1.26 -0.11 14.11
N GLU A 44 1.30 -0.95 15.13
CA GLU A 44 0.46 -2.14 15.26
C GLU A 44 -0.98 -1.82 15.70
N LEU A 45 -1.13 -0.94 16.69
CA LEU A 45 -2.44 -0.68 17.30
C LEU A 45 -3.26 0.37 16.57
N TYR A 46 -2.61 1.16 15.70
CA TYR A 46 -3.20 2.34 15.11
C TYR A 46 -3.97 2.02 13.83
N LYS A 47 -5.28 2.22 13.85
CA LYS A 47 -6.18 1.84 12.73
C LYS A 47 -7.16 2.94 12.32
N ASP A 48 -7.20 4.08 13.02
CA ASP A 48 -8.20 5.12 12.78
C ASP A 48 -7.59 6.52 12.78
N ILE A 49 -7.98 7.36 11.80
CA ILE A 49 -7.52 8.74 11.66
C ILE A 49 -8.07 9.72 12.71
N GLU A 50 -9.16 9.36 13.38
CA GLU A 50 -9.77 10.18 14.44
C GLU A 50 -9.07 10.00 15.81
N GLN A 51 -8.11 9.08 15.90
CA GLN A 51 -7.40 8.83 17.16
C GLN A 51 -6.36 9.92 17.46
N PRO A 52 -6.15 10.30 18.74
CA PRO A 52 -5.21 11.36 19.14
C PRO A 52 -3.78 11.19 18.62
N CYS A 53 -3.34 9.94 18.48
CA CYS A 53 -2.01 9.65 17.98
C CYS A 53 -1.80 9.93 16.49
N MET A 54 -2.86 10.11 15.68
CA MET A 54 -2.67 10.61 14.32
C MET A 54 -2.07 12.01 14.32
N LYS A 55 -2.55 12.86 15.21
CA LYS A 55 -1.96 14.19 15.43
C LYS A 55 -0.47 14.06 15.76
N LEU A 56 -0.13 13.17 16.70
CA LEU A 56 1.26 12.91 17.09
C LEU A 56 2.12 12.43 15.90
N ILE A 57 1.63 11.45 15.11
CA ILE A 57 2.36 10.97 13.94
C ILE A 57 2.61 12.09 12.94
N LEU A 58 1.65 12.98 12.73
CA LEU A 58 1.79 14.11 11.82
C LEU A 58 2.73 15.17 12.36
N GLU A 59 2.67 15.49 13.65
CA GLU A 59 3.52 16.48 14.31
C GLU A 59 4.99 16.04 14.39
N HIS A 60 5.25 14.75 14.62
CA HIS A 60 6.59 14.17 14.72
C HIS A 60 7.02 13.35 13.51
N ARG A 61 6.40 13.59 12.33
CA ARG A 61 6.66 12.81 11.11
C ARG A 61 8.14 12.80 10.73
N SER A 62 8.83 13.94 10.82
CA SER A 62 10.25 14.05 10.54
C SER A 62 11.09 13.21 11.48
N ASP A 63 10.81 13.28 12.79
CA ASP A 63 11.56 12.56 13.81
C ASP A 63 11.41 11.03 13.67
N TYR A 64 10.20 10.58 13.29
CA TYR A 64 9.97 9.18 12.95
C TYR A 64 10.68 8.79 11.64
N ALA A 65 10.68 9.66 10.64
CA ALA A 65 11.29 9.39 9.34
C ALA A 65 12.82 9.22 9.43
N GLU A 66 13.50 9.96 10.32
CA GLU A 66 14.92 9.78 10.60
C GLU A 66 15.25 8.39 11.15
N LYS A 67 14.34 7.81 11.96
CA LYS A 67 14.55 6.51 12.60
C LYS A 67 14.07 5.32 11.78
N TYR A 68 12.99 5.51 10.98
CA TYR A 68 12.26 4.38 10.36
C TYR A 68 12.10 4.50 8.85
N THR A 69 12.66 5.52 8.22
CA THR A 69 12.51 5.93 6.84
C THR A 69 11.16 6.64 6.54
N SER A 70 11.24 7.70 5.75
CA SER A 70 10.06 8.47 5.30
C SER A 70 9.04 7.56 4.62
N ASP A 71 9.49 6.60 3.80
CA ASP A 71 8.62 5.67 3.06
C ASP A 71 7.74 4.83 4.01
N SER A 72 8.29 4.36 5.14
CA SER A 72 7.54 3.58 6.12
C SER A 72 6.44 4.42 6.80
N ILE A 73 6.78 5.64 7.21
CA ILE A 73 5.85 6.55 7.88
C ILE A 73 4.76 6.99 6.91
N ASP A 74 5.12 7.39 5.71
CA ASP A 74 4.21 7.87 4.68
C ASP A 74 3.23 6.79 4.23
N ASN A 75 3.70 5.55 4.08
CA ASN A 75 2.81 4.44 3.77
C ASN A 75 1.82 4.13 4.90
N LYS A 76 2.23 4.28 6.17
CA LYS A 76 1.31 4.12 7.31
C LYS A 76 0.24 5.20 7.29
N ILE A 77 0.61 6.47 7.13
CA ILE A 77 -0.30 7.62 7.03
C ILE A 77 -1.27 7.42 5.87
N MET A 78 -0.74 7.11 4.67
CA MET A 78 -1.56 6.83 3.49
C MET A 78 -2.56 5.70 3.73
N GLY A 79 -2.11 4.58 4.31
CA GLY A 79 -2.96 3.43 4.59
C GLY A 79 -4.14 3.78 5.51
N LEU A 80 -3.90 4.56 6.55
CA LEU A 80 -4.93 5.00 7.49
C LEU A 80 -6.00 5.87 6.80
N TYR A 81 -5.58 6.89 6.06
CA TYR A 81 -6.52 7.77 5.35
C TYR A 81 -7.28 7.05 4.24
N ILE A 82 -6.59 6.18 3.47
CA ILE A 82 -7.24 5.39 2.44
C ILE A 82 -8.30 4.47 3.06
N ASN A 83 -7.99 3.78 4.16
CA ASN A 83 -8.96 2.94 4.86
C ASN A 83 -10.17 3.75 5.35
N ALA A 84 -9.94 4.92 5.96
CA ALA A 84 -11.03 5.79 6.40
C ALA A 84 -11.92 6.25 5.24
N LEU A 85 -11.32 6.66 4.11
CA LEU A 85 -12.04 7.04 2.90
C LEU A 85 -12.82 5.86 2.30
N MET A 86 -12.21 4.67 2.24
CA MET A 86 -12.88 3.47 1.70
C MET A 86 -14.03 3.00 2.59
N ASN A 87 -13.93 3.14 3.91
CA ASN A 87 -15.04 2.89 4.82
C ASN A 87 -16.23 3.81 4.52
N LYS A 88 -15.99 5.10 4.21
CA LYS A 88 -17.07 6.00 3.79
C LYS A 88 -17.72 5.58 2.47
N VAL A 89 -16.93 5.06 1.53
CA VAL A 89 -17.47 4.50 0.27
C VAL A 89 -18.35 3.28 0.55
N GLN A 90 -17.91 2.36 1.41
CA GLN A 90 -18.68 1.16 1.80
C GLN A 90 -20.01 1.51 2.48
N LEU A 91 -20.00 2.54 3.34
CA LEU A 91 -21.17 3.04 4.05
C LEU A 91 -22.07 3.96 3.20
N LEU A 92 -21.72 4.19 1.92
CA LEU A 92 -22.41 5.14 1.03
C LEU A 92 -22.45 6.58 1.58
N ASP A 93 -21.53 6.92 2.48
CA ASP A 93 -21.41 8.23 3.14
C ASP A 93 -20.57 9.20 2.28
N SER A 94 -21.19 9.78 1.25
CA SER A 94 -20.52 10.72 0.36
C SER A 94 -20.08 12.01 1.08
N ASN A 95 -20.85 12.47 2.05
CA ASN A 95 -20.53 13.67 2.83
C ASN A 95 -19.32 13.44 3.74
N GLY A 96 -19.25 12.28 4.40
CA GLY A 96 -18.09 11.88 5.19
C GLY A 96 -16.84 11.72 4.35
N TYR A 97 -16.97 11.16 3.14
CA TYR A 97 -15.87 11.05 2.19
C TYR A 97 -15.28 12.43 1.83
N LEU A 98 -16.14 13.38 1.43
CA LEU A 98 -15.75 14.74 1.10
C LEU A 98 -15.16 15.48 2.30
N SER A 99 -15.73 15.30 3.49
CA SER A 99 -15.22 15.90 4.74
C SER A 99 -13.79 15.46 5.04
N ILE A 100 -13.46 14.15 4.88
CA ILE A 100 -12.10 13.66 5.07
C ILE A 100 -11.14 14.26 4.03
N GLN A 101 -11.55 14.37 2.75
CA GLN A 101 -10.74 15.02 1.72
C GLN A 101 -10.47 16.49 2.05
N GLN A 102 -11.48 17.22 2.52
CA GLN A 102 -11.33 18.63 2.93
C GLN A 102 -10.37 18.78 4.11
N LYS A 103 -10.49 17.93 5.14
CA LYS A 103 -9.56 17.89 6.29
C LYS A 103 -8.13 17.59 5.83
N LEU A 104 -7.94 16.64 4.90
CA LEU A 104 -6.62 16.34 4.33
C LEU A 104 -6.00 17.56 3.64
N ARG A 105 -6.75 18.26 2.77
CA ARG A 105 -6.25 19.47 2.10
C ARG A 105 -5.93 20.58 3.09
N ALA A 106 -6.77 20.76 4.12
CA ALA A 106 -6.54 21.74 5.17
C ALA A 106 -5.32 21.44 6.05
N SER A 107 -4.94 20.17 6.20
CA SER A 107 -3.80 19.74 7.01
C SER A 107 -2.44 20.16 6.46
N LYS A 108 -2.38 20.62 5.20
CA LYS A 108 -1.14 20.95 4.47
C LYS A 108 -0.14 19.78 4.40
N LEU A 109 -0.60 18.56 4.61
CA LEU A 109 0.22 17.37 4.43
C LEU A 109 0.61 17.26 2.94
N ASP A 110 1.89 17.15 2.65
CA ASP A 110 2.43 17.03 1.28
C ASP A 110 1.92 15.76 0.55
N LEU A 111 1.49 14.73 1.31
CA LEU A 111 0.87 13.51 0.79
C LEU A 111 -0.64 13.66 0.50
N ALA A 112 -1.29 14.77 0.88
CA ALA A 112 -2.74 14.89 0.84
C ALA A 112 -3.33 14.60 -0.55
N GLU A 113 -2.84 15.23 -1.60
CA GLU A 113 -3.34 15.02 -2.96
C GLU A 113 -3.01 13.63 -3.49
N LYS A 114 -1.87 13.04 -3.12
CA LYS A 114 -1.54 11.64 -3.44
C LYS A 114 -2.53 10.66 -2.80
N ILE A 115 -2.87 10.89 -1.52
CA ILE A 115 -3.84 10.06 -0.79
C ILE A 115 -5.22 10.17 -1.44
N ILE A 116 -5.68 11.38 -1.74
CA ILE A 116 -6.99 11.65 -2.33
C ILE A 116 -7.09 10.99 -3.71
N ALA A 117 -6.10 11.24 -4.58
CA ALA A 117 -6.10 10.67 -5.93
C ALA A 117 -6.09 9.13 -5.92
N PHE A 118 -5.33 8.52 -5.01
CA PHE A 118 -5.32 7.06 -4.89
C PHE A 118 -6.62 6.52 -4.29
N ALA A 119 -7.23 7.24 -3.34
CA ALA A 119 -8.53 6.88 -2.79
C ALA A 119 -9.64 6.99 -3.85
N ASP A 120 -9.61 8.00 -4.71
CA ASP A 120 -10.55 8.15 -5.82
C ASP A 120 -10.43 7.00 -6.84
N LEU A 121 -9.21 6.56 -7.18
CA LEU A 121 -9.01 5.35 -8.00
C LEU A 121 -9.59 4.10 -7.32
N ASN A 122 -9.35 3.91 -6.01
CA ASN A 122 -9.92 2.78 -5.29
C ASN A 122 -11.46 2.85 -5.19
N LYS A 123 -12.03 4.05 -5.08
CA LYS A 123 -13.48 4.27 -5.12
C LYS A 123 -14.07 3.86 -6.47
N MET A 124 -13.43 4.24 -7.59
CA MET A 124 -13.81 3.80 -8.94
C MET A 124 -13.76 2.26 -9.04
N LYS A 125 -12.65 1.67 -8.63
CA LYS A 125 -12.49 0.20 -8.56
C LYS A 125 -13.61 -0.48 -7.75
N MET A 126 -13.92 0.01 -6.55
CA MET A 126 -14.97 -0.56 -5.69
C MET A 126 -16.36 -0.46 -6.31
N LYS A 127 -16.62 0.58 -7.09
CA LYS A 127 -17.88 0.77 -7.82
C LYS A 127 -17.94 0.03 -9.15
N GLY A 128 -16.86 -0.61 -9.58
CA GLY A 128 -16.75 -1.25 -10.89
C GLY A 128 -16.63 -0.25 -12.05
N ASP A 129 -16.38 1.02 -11.76
CA ASP A 129 -16.15 2.08 -12.75
C ASP A 129 -14.72 1.96 -13.32
N TRP A 130 -14.52 0.98 -14.19
CA TRP A 130 -13.22 0.71 -14.80
C TRP A 130 -12.87 1.73 -15.89
N GLU A 131 -13.86 2.30 -16.56
CA GLU A 131 -13.62 3.37 -17.53
C GLU A 131 -13.06 4.62 -16.86
N GLY A 132 -13.72 5.09 -15.79
CA GLY A 132 -13.20 6.20 -14.97
C GLY A 132 -11.83 5.89 -14.39
N TYR A 133 -11.60 4.64 -13.92
CA TYR A 133 -10.30 4.20 -13.42
C TYR A 133 -9.20 4.35 -14.48
N PHE A 134 -9.40 3.80 -15.68
CA PHE A 134 -8.43 3.83 -16.78
C PHE A 134 -8.16 5.24 -17.31
N HIS A 135 -9.17 6.10 -17.28
CA HIS A 135 -9.01 7.51 -17.65
C HIS A 135 -8.10 8.29 -16.68
N ASN A 136 -8.14 7.96 -15.39
CA ASN A 136 -7.44 8.71 -14.35
C ASN A 136 -6.08 8.12 -13.95
N VAL A 137 -5.82 6.85 -14.24
CA VAL A 137 -4.64 6.14 -13.72
C VAL A 137 -3.32 6.69 -14.24
N ASP A 138 -3.25 7.10 -15.51
CA ASP A 138 -2.03 7.69 -16.10
C ASP A 138 -1.62 8.98 -15.35
N SER A 139 -2.60 9.87 -15.12
CA SER A 139 -2.35 11.12 -14.38
C SER A 139 -1.89 10.83 -12.94
N PHE A 140 -2.46 9.83 -12.29
CA PHE A 140 -2.03 9.40 -10.97
C PHE A 140 -0.60 8.88 -10.98
N VAL A 141 -0.25 8.00 -11.91
CA VAL A 141 1.11 7.44 -11.99
C VAL A 141 2.15 8.53 -12.24
N VAL A 142 1.91 9.42 -13.22
CA VAL A 142 2.84 10.51 -13.56
C VAL A 142 3.05 11.47 -12.38
N LYS A 143 1.97 11.87 -11.71
CA LYS A 143 2.05 12.88 -10.65
C LYS A 143 2.55 12.32 -9.31
N PHE A 144 2.21 11.08 -8.96
CA PHE A 144 2.32 10.63 -7.59
C PHE A 144 2.99 9.27 -7.40
N ALA A 145 3.11 8.45 -8.44
CA ALA A 145 3.52 7.07 -8.28
C ALA A 145 4.75 6.65 -9.09
N SER A 146 5.37 7.55 -9.87
CA SER A 146 6.48 7.22 -10.78
C SER A 146 7.70 6.56 -10.09
N ARG A 147 7.87 6.74 -8.78
CA ARG A 147 8.91 6.11 -7.94
C ARG A 147 8.35 5.33 -6.76
N ASP A 148 7.06 5.00 -6.79
CA ASP A 148 6.39 4.25 -5.72
C ASP A 148 6.07 2.85 -6.24
N TYR A 149 6.98 1.90 -6.02
CA TYR A 149 6.84 0.52 -6.51
C TYR A 149 5.53 -0.14 -6.07
N ARG A 150 5.02 0.21 -4.87
CA ARG A 150 3.77 -0.36 -4.36
C ARG A 150 2.58 0.08 -5.20
N ARG A 151 2.49 1.38 -5.49
CA ARG A 151 1.40 1.96 -6.27
C ARG A 151 1.52 1.59 -7.74
N LEU A 152 2.74 1.60 -8.30
CA LEU A 152 2.99 1.10 -9.65
C LEU A 152 2.52 -0.34 -9.81
N ASN A 153 2.87 -1.22 -8.87
CA ASN A 153 2.44 -2.61 -8.91
C ASN A 153 0.92 -2.76 -8.75
N ASP A 154 0.29 -2.00 -7.83
CA ASP A 154 -1.15 -2.08 -7.60
C ASP A 154 -1.95 -1.65 -8.84
N VAL A 155 -1.57 -0.54 -9.49
CA VAL A 155 -2.25 -0.08 -10.71
C VAL A 155 -1.98 -1.00 -11.89
N ALA A 156 -0.76 -1.48 -12.06
CA ALA A 156 -0.39 -2.42 -13.12
C ALA A 156 -1.17 -3.73 -13.01
N TYR A 157 -1.32 -4.27 -11.80
CA TYR A 157 -2.10 -5.48 -11.56
C TYR A 157 -3.59 -5.28 -11.85
N ASN A 158 -4.18 -4.14 -11.44
CA ASN A 158 -5.58 -3.83 -11.76
C ASN A 158 -5.82 -3.75 -13.28
N ILE A 159 -4.88 -3.17 -14.03
CA ILE A 159 -4.95 -3.11 -15.50
C ILE A 159 -4.83 -4.51 -16.11
N PHE A 160 -3.88 -5.32 -15.63
CA PHE A 160 -3.78 -6.73 -16.04
C PHE A 160 -5.12 -7.46 -15.89
N GLU A 161 -5.80 -7.30 -14.77
CA GLU A 161 -7.05 -8.01 -14.50
C GLU A 161 -8.23 -7.51 -15.34
N LYS A 162 -8.30 -6.22 -15.64
CA LYS A 162 -9.54 -5.58 -16.10
C LYS A 162 -9.46 -4.91 -17.48
N ALA A 163 -8.27 -4.58 -17.96
CA ALA A 163 -8.14 -3.88 -19.23
C ALA A 163 -8.10 -4.86 -20.41
N TYR A 164 -8.67 -4.41 -21.52
CA TYR A 164 -8.57 -5.07 -22.83
C TYR A 164 -7.79 -4.23 -23.84
N ASP A 165 -7.60 -2.94 -23.56
CA ASP A 165 -6.84 -2.02 -24.40
C ASP A 165 -5.36 -2.37 -24.39
N LYS A 166 -4.78 -2.63 -25.57
CA LYS A 166 -3.39 -3.06 -25.74
C LYS A 166 -2.38 -1.96 -25.39
N ASP A 167 -2.74 -0.70 -25.60
CA ASP A 167 -1.85 0.42 -25.27
C ASP A 167 -1.77 0.62 -23.77
N LEU A 168 -2.90 0.48 -23.09
CA LEU A 168 -2.94 0.52 -21.63
C LEU A 168 -2.17 -0.65 -21.02
N LEU A 169 -2.30 -1.86 -21.56
CA LEU A 169 -1.53 -3.03 -21.12
C LEU A 169 -0.02 -2.83 -21.31
N ARG A 170 0.41 -2.19 -22.43
CA ARG A 170 1.82 -1.85 -22.66
C ARG A 170 2.33 -0.82 -21.63
N ARG A 171 1.55 0.22 -21.34
CA ARG A 171 1.92 1.18 -20.28
C ARG A 171 2.03 0.52 -18.90
N ALA A 172 1.08 -0.34 -18.56
CA ALA A 172 1.12 -1.10 -17.32
C ALA A 172 2.36 -2.01 -17.22
N GLU A 173 2.80 -2.61 -18.34
CA GLU A 173 4.04 -3.36 -18.41
C GLU A 173 5.25 -2.49 -18.04
N GLU A 174 5.36 -1.28 -18.61
CA GLU A 174 6.47 -0.36 -18.27
C GLU A 174 6.44 0.08 -16.79
N TRP A 175 5.26 0.32 -16.24
CA TRP A 175 5.11 0.62 -14.81
C TRP A 175 5.52 -0.57 -13.94
N SER A 176 5.17 -1.78 -14.36
CA SER A 176 5.55 -3.00 -13.64
C SER A 176 7.06 -3.27 -13.72
N LYS A 177 7.72 -3.01 -14.86
CA LYS A 177 9.19 -3.04 -14.99
C LYS A 177 9.85 -2.07 -14.01
N THR A 178 9.30 -0.85 -13.93
CA THR A 178 9.78 0.15 -12.97
C THR A 178 9.58 -0.32 -11.52
N ALA A 179 8.45 -0.94 -11.20
CA ALA A 179 8.20 -1.49 -9.88
C ALA A 179 9.20 -2.60 -9.50
N VAL A 180 9.54 -3.49 -10.44
CA VAL A 180 10.58 -4.52 -10.26
C VAL A 180 11.96 -3.89 -10.07
N TYR A 181 12.31 -2.90 -10.88
CA TYR A 181 13.58 -2.19 -10.76
C TYR A 181 13.76 -1.52 -9.38
N LEU A 182 12.68 -0.90 -8.87
CA LEU A 182 12.70 -0.25 -7.56
C LEU A 182 12.68 -1.24 -6.39
N MET A 183 12.02 -2.37 -6.56
CA MET A 183 11.91 -3.41 -5.54
C MET A 183 11.75 -4.77 -6.20
N ASP A 184 12.84 -5.53 -6.27
CA ASP A 184 12.83 -6.91 -6.75
C ASP A 184 12.17 -7.82 -5.70
N SER A 185 10.89 -8.15 -5.92
CA SER A 185 10.07 -8.95 -5.01
C SER A 185 9.20 -9.94 -5.79
N TYR A 186 8.76 -11.01 -5.12
CA TYR A 186 7.81 -11.96 -5.69
C TYR A 186 6.59 -11.26 -6.31
N LYS A 187 5.95 -10.36 -5.55
CA LYS A 187 4.74 -9.67 -5.99
C LYS A 187 4.94 -8.86 -7.25
N ASN A 188 6.03 -8.08 -7.32
CA ASN A 188 6.29 -7.20 -8.47
C ASN A 188 6.64 -8.03 -9.73
N ASN A 189 7.46 -9.07 -9.58
CA ASN A 189 7.80 -9.97 -10.68
C ASN A 189 6.57 -10.76 -11.18
N TYR A 190 5.72 -11.23 -10.27
CA TYR A 190 4.49 -11.90 -10.66
C TYR A 190 3.57 -10.99 -11.49
N THR A 191 3.39 -9.73 -11.07
CA THR A 191 2.60 -8.76 -11.84
C THR A 191 3.20 -8.50 -13.23
N LEU A 192 4.52 -8.34 -13.32
CA LEU A 192 5.21 -8.15 -14.59
C LEU A 192 5.02 -9.36 -15.52
N ALA A 193 5.14 -10.55 -14.98
CA ALA A 193 4.92 -11.78 -15.76
C ALA A 193 3.47 -11.90 -16.26
N CYS A 194 2.48 -11.50 -15.44
CA CYS A 194 1.09 -11.44 -15.86
C CYS A 194 0.88 -10.47 -17.06
N LEU A 195 1.55 -9.32 -17.05
CA LEU A 195 1.48 -8.34 -18.13
C LEU A 195 2.22 -8.82 -19.39
N TYR A 196 3.38 -9.46 -19.24
CA TYR A 196 4.04 -10.13 -20.36
C TYR A 196 3.13 -11.18 -20.98
N TYR A 197 2.44 -12.00 -20.17
CA TYR A 197 1.46 -12.98 -20.65
C TYR A 197 0.32 -12.32 -21.47
N ARG A 198 -0.25 -11.22 -20.95
CA ARG A 198 -1.30 -10.46 -21.65
C ARG A 198 -0.82 -9.80 -22.94
N ASN A 199 0.45 -9.42 -23.01
CA ASN A 199 1.11 -8.84 -24.17
C ASN A 199 1.73 -9.91 -25.11
N GLU A 200 1.42 -11.19 -24.89
CA GLU A 200 1.87 -12.32 -25.71
C GLU A 200 3.39 -12.54 -25.72
N LYS A 201 4.12 -11.97 -24.74
CA LYS A 201 5.56 -12.11 -24.52
C LYS A 201 5.83 -13.32 -23.61
N TYR A 202 5.59 -14.52 -24.12
CA TYR A 202 5.54 -15.74 -23.28
C TYR A 202 6.89 -16.18 -22.76
N ASP A 203 7.97 -15.97 -23.49
CA ASP A 203 9.33 -16.35 -23.04
C ASP A 203 9.82 -15.40 -21.97
N GLU A 204 9.54 -14.10 -22.07
CA GLU A 204 9.80 -13.12 -21.02
C GLU A 204 8.96 -13.43 -19.77
N ALA A 205 7.66 -13.72 -19.95
CA ALA A 205 6.79 -14.12 -18.85
C ALA A 205 7.37 -15.33 -18.10
N ARG A 206 7.82 -16.36 -18.82
CA ARG A 206 8.43 -17.57 -18.26
C ARG A 206 9.68 -17.26 -17.45
N THR A 207 10.58 -16.43 -18.01
CA THR A 207 11.82 -16.03 -17.35
C THR A 207 11.54 -15.33 -16.02
N VAL A 208 10.65 -14.34 -16.04
CA VAL A 208 10.29 -13.56 -14.84
C VAL A 208 9.54 -14.42 -13.81
N LEU A 209 8.71 -15.38 -14.26
CA LEU A 209 8.02 -16.31 -13.34
C LEU A 209 8.99 -17.22 -12.60
N TYR A 210 10.01 -17.76 -13.27
CA TYR A 210 11.03 -18.56 -12.57
C TYR A 210 11.79 -17.73 -11.53
N HIS A 211 12.12 -16.49 -11.85
CA HIS A 211 12.73 -15.58 -10.89
C HIS A 211 11.79 -15.29 -9.70
N ALA A 212 10.51 -15.02 -9.95
CA ALA A 212 9.52 -14.82 -8.90
C ALA A 212 9.39 -16.04 -7.98
N ILE A 213 9.39 -17.26 -8.54
CA ILE A 213 9.33 -18.51 -7.78
C ILE A 213 10.57 -18.67 -6.88
N ASP A 214 11.77 -18.37 -7.41
CA ASP A 214 13.00 -18.41 -6.63
C ASP A 214 12.95 -17.44 -5.44
N LEU A 215 12.49 -16.20 -5.67
CA LEU A 215 12.30 -15.20 -4.61
C LEU A 215 11.32 -15.67 -3.53
N ALA A 216 10.18 -16.25 -3.94
CA ALA A 216 9.19 -16.77 -2.99
C ALA A 216 9.77 -17.92 -2.17
N THR A 217 10.45 -18.87 -2.83
CA THR A 217 11.04 -20.05 -2.18
C THR A 217 12.10 -19.64 -1.14
N LYS A 218 12.96 -18.69 -1.47
CA LYS A 218 13.96 -18.13 -0.52
C LYS A 218 13.33 -17.47 0.71
N GLN A 219 12.08 -17.01 0.59
CA GLN A 219 11.32 -16.42 1.70
C GLN A 219 10.40 -17.43 2.41
N GLY A 220 10.46 -18.70 2.06
CA GLY A 220 9.59 -19.75 2.63
C GLY A 220 8.12 -19.62 2.22
N MET A 221 7.83 -18.88 1.13
CA MET A 221 6.47 -18.72 0.60
C MET A 221 6.18 -19.73 -0.50
N GLU A 222 4.94 -20.17 -0.59
CA GLU A 222 4.47 -21.05 -1.67
C GLU A 222 4.02 -20.21 -2.88
N PRO A 223 4.66 -20.30 -4.07
CA PRO A 223 4.38 -19.46 -5.23
C PRO A 223 3.23 -20.02 -6.10
N LYS A 224 2.09 -20.39 -5.50
CA LYS A 224 0.96 -21.05 -6.18
C LYS A 224 0.52 -20.34 -7.47
N GLN A 225 0.35 -19.03 -7.41
CA GLN A 225 -0.13 -18.24 -8.56
C GLN A 225 0.87 -18.26 -9.73
N ALA A 226 2.17 -18.15 -9.42
CA ALA A 226 3.22 -18.20 -10.44
C ALA A 226 3.30 -19.59 -11.10
N LEU A 227 3.19 -20.67 -10.32
CA LEU A 227 3.15 -22.05 -10.83
C LEU A 227 1.92 -22.28 -11.73
N GLN A 228 0.76 -21.77 -11.34
CA GLN A 228 -0.45 -21.84 -12.16
C GLN A 228 -0.30 -21.07 -13.47
N LEU A 229 0.34 -19.89 -13.46
CA LEU A 229 0.54 -19.12 -14.67
C LEU A 229 1.55 -19.80 -15.61
N ILE A 230 2.63 -20.38 -15.09
CA ILE A 230 3.59 -21.18 -15.90
C ILE A 230 2.89 -22.32 -16.64
N SER A 231 1.99 -23.03 -15.97
CA SER A 231 1.27 -24.16 -16.60
C SER A 231 0.36 -23.75 -17.76
N ARG A 232 0.01 -22.49 -17.86
CA ARG A 232 -0.82 -21.91 -18.93
C ARG A 232 -0.01 -21.31 -20.09
N LEU A 233 1.31 -21.16 -19.92
CA LEU A 233 2.17 -20.63 -20.96
C LEU A 233 2.31 -21.64 -22.11
N PRO A 234 2.31 -21.18 -23.37
CA PRO A 234 2.67 -22.01 -24.52
C PRO A 234 4.05 -22.65 -24.34
N ALA A 235 4.33 -23.72 -25.07
CA ALA A 235 5.68 -24.28 -25.09
C ALA A 235 6.71 -23.20 -25.49
N PRO A 236 7.97 -23.26 -24.95
CA PRO A 236 9.01 -22.33 -25.34
C PRO A 236 9.21 -22.26 -26.85
N SER A 237 9.47 -21.05 -27.36
CA SER A 237 9.84 -20.86 -28.76
C SER A 237 11.10 -21.69 -29.06
N LYS A 238 11.06 -22.55 -30.06
CA LYS A 238 12.29 -23.22 -30.54
C LYS A 238 13.20 -22.13 -31.12
N LYS A 239 14.30 -21.89 -30.47
CA LYS A 239 15.40 -21.06 -31.04
C LYS A 239 16.10 -21.83 -32.12
#